data_7f434f9c95c523c70408891f386bb8b6
#
_entry.id   7f434f9c95c523c70408891f386bb8b6
#
_cell.length_a   1.000
_cell.length_b   1.000
_cell.length_c   1.000
_cell.angle_alpha   90.00
_cell.angle_beta   90.00
_cell.angle_gamma   90.00
#
_symmetry.space_group_name_H-M   'P 1'
#
loop_
_entity.id
_entity.type
_entity.pdbx_description
1 polymer ?
#
loop_
_entity_poly.entity_id
_entity_poly.type
_entity_poly.pdbx_seq_one_letter_code
_entity_poly.pdbx_strand_id
1 'polypeptide(L)'
;IDESADVVLAVNSIIHSKTFDNGMICASEQSIIVHKDIYDAVKDEMRYRGAYILSKKEKEKVAKTIIIDGKLNSKIVGQPAYKIAEMAGVKVPEDTKVLIGEAEKIGTEEEFSYEKLSPVLAMYKADDFEQAVFMARDLVNFAGPGHTSVLYTADHNKDRIARFSEVIETGRMLVNTPSSQGGIGDLYNFRLDPSLTLGCGSWGGNAASENVGVKHLLNIKNVAERRENMLWFRVPPKIYFKQGAVGFALRELCGKKKALIITDKPLFQLGYTNKITSVLEDMGIAFQIFSEVAPDPDTDTVNRALVMCRSFEPDVIIALGGGSPMDAAKIVWLMYEHPEVKFDDLAMRFMDIRKRVCMFPDLGSKAYMVA
;
A
#
# COMPACT_ATOMS: atom_id res chain seq x y z
N ILE A 1 3.03 24.74 -2.33
CA ILE A 1 4.31 25.24 -1.79
C ILE A 1 4.11 25.50 -0.31
N ASP A 2 4.71 24.67 0.55
CA ASP A 2 4.60 24.85 2.01
C ASP A 2 5.65 25.87 2.52
N GLU A 3 5.49 26.31 3.77
CA GLU A 3 6.34 27.36 4.36
C GLU A 3 7.81 26.96 4.52
N SER A 4 8.14 25.68 4.43
CA SER A 4 9.52 25.18 4.54
C SER A 4 10.21 25.00 3.19
N ALA A 5 9.50 25.24 2.10
CA ALA A 5 10.02 25.04 0.75
C ALA A 5 11.12 26.05 0.40
N ASP A 6 12.08 25.61 -0.41
CA ASP A 6 12.97 26.53 -1.12
C ASP A 6 12.16 27.28 -2.19
N VAL A 7 11.86 28.55 -1.92
CA VAL A 7 11.05 29.40 -2.79
C VAL A 7 11.69 29.57 -4.17
N VAL A 8 13.02 29.70 -4.23
CA VAL A 8 13.74 29.89 -5.50
C VAL A 8 13.64 28.62 -6.36
N LEU A 9 13.86 27.46 -5.75
CA LEU A 9 13.73 26.17 -6.41
C LEU A 9 12.28 25.94 -6.89
N ALA A 10 11.29 26.16 -6.02
CA ALA A 10 9.89 25.94 -6.32
C ALA A 10 9.42 26.81 -7.49
N VAL A 11 9.66 28.11 -7.42
CA VAL A 11 9.25 29.06 -8.46
C VAL A 11 9.96 28.80 -9.78
N ASN A 12 11.28 28.54 -9.74
CA ASN A 12 12.03 28.20 -10.95
C ASN A 12 11.48 26.94 -11.62
N SER A 13 11.20 25.90 -10.85
CA SER A 13 10.62 24.64 -11.34
C SER A 13 9.25 24.87 -11.97
N ILE A 14 8.38 25.64 -11.32
CA ILE A 14 7.03 25.93 -11.81
C ILE A 14 7.08 26.74 -13.11
N ILE A 15 7.88 27.81 -13.18
CA ILE A 15 8.01 28.61 -14.39
C ILE A 15 8.57 27.76 -15.54
N HIS A 16 9.62 26.98 -15.28
CA HIS A 16 10.21 26.10 -16.28
C HIS A 16 9.21 25.07 -16.81
N SER A 17 8.47 24.43 -15.91
CA SER A 17 7.43 23.48 -16.25
C SER A 17 6.27 24.12 -17.03
N LYS A 18 5.79 25.28 -16.60
CA LYS A 18 4.63 25.94 -17.20
C LYS A 18 4.94 26.60 -18.56
N THR A 19 6.19 26.95 -18.80
CA THR A 19 6.61 27.48 -20.10
C THR A 19 7.06 26.42 -21.09
N PHE A 20 7.29 25.20 -20.63
CA PHE A 20 7.61 24.07 -21.48
C PHE A 20 6.45 23.81 -22.44
N ASP A 21 6.76 23.85 -23.72
CA ASP A 21 5.77 23.74 -24.82
C ASP A 21 4.56 24.69 -24.65
N ASN A 22 4.82 25.91 -24.20
CA ASN A 22 3.78 26.89 -23.86
C ASN A 22 2.64 26.34 -22.99
N GLY A 23 2.96 25.46 -22.04
CA GLY A 23 2.00 24.89 -21.10
C GLY A 23 1.03 23.88 -21.69
N MET A 24 1.29 23.33 -22.88
CA MET A 24 0.44 22.33 -23.50
C MET A 24 0.58 20.94 -22.87
N ILE A 25 1.70 20.65 -22.19
CA ILE A 25 1.85 19.38 -21.51
C ILE A 25 0.77 19.27 -20.43
N CYS A 26 -0.04 18.23 -20.49
CA CYS A 26 -1.17 18.00 -19.58
C CYS A 26 -0.75 17.88 -18.11
N ALA A 27 0.51 17.47 -17.84
CA ALA A 27 1.09 17.45 -16.50
C ALA A 27 1.60 18.83 -16.03
N SER A 28 1.53 19.90 -16.85
CA SER A 28 1.96 21.24 -16.40
C SER A 28 1.06 21.77 -15.29
N GLU A 29 1.61 22.56 -14.39
CA GLU A 29 0.86 23.15 -13.30
C GLU A 29 -0.31 23.99 -13.84
N GLN A 30 -1.50 23.74 -13.35
CA GLN A 30 -2.70 24.53 -13.63
C GLN A 30 -2.98 25.55 -12.54
N SER A 31 -2.60 25.17 -11.31
CA SER A 31 -2.81 25.98 -10.12
C SER A 31 -1.63 25.80 -9.17
N ILE A 32 -1.32 26.86 -8.43
CA ILE A 32 -0.36 26.85 -7.32
C ILE A 32 -1.07 27.28 -6.05
N ILE A 33 -0.82 26.53 -4.98
CA ILE A 33 -1.32 26.85 -3.64
C ILE A 33 -0.11 27.17 -2.79
N VAL A 34 -0.11 28.33 -2.17
CA VAL A 34 1.04 28.84 -1.44
C VAL A 34 0.66 29.10 0.01
N HIS A 35 1.47 28.62 0.94
CA HIS A 35 1.32 28.91 2.36
C HIS A 35 1.43 30.43 2.61
N LYS A 36 0.56 30.95 3.47
CA LYS A 36 0.44 32.43 3.71
C LYS A 36 1.75 33.09 4.08
N ASP A 37 2.62 32.41 4.87
CA ASP A 37 3.84 33.00 5.40
C ASP A 37 4.90 33.28 4.32
N ILE A 38 4.84 32.57 3.20
CA ILE A 38 5.76 32.75 2.07
C ILE A 38 5.06 33.29 0.82
N TYR A 39 3.78 33.62 0.91
CA TYR A 39 2.96 34.03 -0.24
C TYR A 39 3.54 35.19 -1.03
N ASP A 40 3.93 36.25 -0.33
CA ASP A 40 4.49 37.43 -0.95
C ASP A 40 5.89 37.17 -1.53
N ALA A 41 6.72 36.39 -0.83
CA ALA A 41 8.03 35.98 -1.34
C ALA A 41 7.92 35.16 -2.64
N VAL A 42 6.95 34.25 -2.73
CA VAL A 42 6.66 33.48 -3.95
C VAL A 42 6.19 34.42 -5.07
N LYS A 43 5.31 35.39 -4.78
CA LYS A 43 4.86 36.40 -5.78
C LYS A 43 6.01 37.21 -6.33
N ASP A 44 6.91 37.69 -5.47
CA ASP A 44 8.05 38.48 -5.88
C ASP A 44 9.04 37.68 -6.72
N GLU A 45 9.32 36.45 -6.32
CA GLU A 45 10.16 35.54 -7.11
C GLU A 45 9.50 35.18 -8.46
N MET A 46 8.18 35.01 -8.52
CA MET A 46 7.43 34.79 -9.76
C MET A 46 7.60 36.02 -10.71
N ARG A 47 7.44 37.25 -10.20
CA ARG A 47 7.66 38.45 -10.99
C ARG A 47 9.09 38.54 -11.49
N TYR A 48 10.05 38.29 -10.61
CA TYR A 48 11.47 38.30 -10.96
C TYR A 48 11.79 37.36 -12.13
N ARG A 49 11.09 36.22 -12.20
CA ARG A 49 11.29 35.23 -13.26
C ARG A 49 10.43 35.44 -14.50
N GLY A 50 9.71 36.55 -14.59
CA GLY A 50 8.96 36.94 -15.79
C GLY A 50 7.48 36.57 -15.76
N ALA A 51 6.91 36.22 -14.61
CA ALA A 51 5.48 36.10 -14.49
C ALA A 51 4.81 37.47 -14.32
N TYR A 52 3.64 37.64 -14.92
CA TYR A 52 2.80 38.81 -14.76
C TYR A 52 1.62 38.50 -13.85
N ILE A 53 1.54 39.18 -12.70
CA ILE A 53 0.42 39.02 -11.76
C ILE A 53 -0.71 39.96 -12.21
N LEU A 54 -1.81 39.38 -12.64
CA LEU A 54 -2.96 40.12 -13.14
C LEU A 54 -3.64 40.91 -12.01
N SER A 55 -3.97 42.19 -12.26
CA SER A 55 -4.90 42.89 -11.40
C SER A 55 -6.30 42.28 -11.48
N LYS A 56 -7.17 42.61 -10.53
CA LYS A 56 -8.54 42.06 -10.52
C LYS A 56 -9.30 42.28 -11.83
N LYS A 57 -9.19 43.48 -12.40
CA LYS A 57 -9.84 43.83 -13.69
C LYS A 57 -9.24 43.06 -14.88
N GLU A 58 -7.93 42.87 -14.87
CA GLU A 58 -7.25 42.11 -15.93
C GLU A 58 -7.57 40.64 -15.82
N LYS A 59 -7.62 40.11 -14.60
CA LYS A 59 -8.04 38.69 -14.33
C LYS A 59 -9.42 38.45 -14.92
N GLU A 60 -10.40 39.33 -14.66
CA GLU A 60 -11.77 39.18 -15.20
C GLU A 60 -11.82 39.12 -16.73
N LYS A 61 -10.94 39.89 -17.41
CA LYS A 61 -10.83 39.88 -18.88
C LYS A 61 -10.19 38.54 -19.36
N VAL A 62 -9.10 38.16 -18.73
CA VAL A 62 -8.41 36.91 -19.05
C VAL A 62 -9.33 35.69 -18.78
N ALA A 63 -10.06 35.68 -17.66
CA ALA A 63 -11.05 34.64 -17.33
C ALA A 63 -12.04 34.40 -18.48
N LYS A 64 -12.66 35.46 -18.98
CA LYS A 64 -13.60 35.41 -20.12
C LYS A 64 -12.95 34.95 -21.44
N THR A 65 -11.63 35.05 -21.54
CA THR A 65 -10.87 34.65 -22.72
C THR A 65 -10.44 33.19 -22.64
N ILE A 66 -10.04 32.71 -21.46
CA ILE A 66 -9.56 31.33 -21.31
C ILE A 66 -10.69 30.31 -21.26
N ILE A 67 -11.84 30.65 -20.67
CA ILE A 67 -13.01 29.76 -20.57
C ILE A 67 -14.21 30.46 -21.24
N ILE A 68 -14.81 29.80 -22.19
CA ILE A 68 -16.00 30.26 -22.93
C ILE A 68 -17.11 29.23 -22.76
N ASP A 69 -18.25 29.62 -22.23
CA ASP A 69 -19.39 28.72 -21.98
C ASP A 69 -19.00 27.46 -21.17
N GLY A 70 -18.16 27.62 -20.15
CA GLY A 70 -17.68 26.54 -19.29
C GLY A 70 -16.68 25.58 -19.94
N LYS A 71 -16.14 25.93 -21.10
CA LYS A 71 -15.17 25.10 -21.84
C LYS A 71 -13.90 25.89 -22.14
N LEU A 72 -12.79 25.17 -22.21
CA LEU A 72 -11.50 25.73 -22.61
C LEU A 72 -11.58 26.34 -24.01
N ASN A 73 -11.15 27.59 -24.14
CA ASN A 73 -11.00 28.23 -25.44
C ASN A 73 -9.81 27.63 -26.21
N SER A 74 -10.07 26.84 -27.22
CA SER A 74 -9.01 26.18 -28.02
C SER A 74 -8.01 27.17 -28.66
N LYS A 75 -8.37 28.43 -28.82
CA LYS A 75 -7.49 29.44 -29.45
C LYS A 75 -6.32 29.86 -28.57
N ILE A 76 -6.40 29.64 -27.24
CA ILE A 76 -5.31 29.96 -26.30
C ILE A 76 -4.34 28.81 -26.12
N VAL A 77 -4.70 27.59 -26.50
CA VAL A 77 -3.87 26.39 -26.29
C VAL A 77 -2.53 26.56 -27.01
N GLY A 78 -1.44 26.42 -26.23
CA GLY A 78 -0.08 26.55 -26.76
C GLY A 78 0.34 27.96 -27.17
N GLN A 79 -0.49 29.01 -26.94
CA GLN A 79 -0.10 30.39 -27.20
C GLN A 79 0.81 30.93 -26.11
N PRO A 80 1.77 31.76 -26.43
CA PRO A 80 2.58 32.44 -25.41
C PRO A 80 1.73 33.40 -24.56
N ALA A 81 2.18 33.66 -23.34
CA ALA A 81 1.43 34.46 -22.35
C ALA A 81 1.01 35.84 -22.84
N TYR A 82 1.92 36.58 -23.49
CA TYR A 82 1.61 37.89 -24.02
C TYR A 82 0.50 37.89 -25.07
N LYS A 83 0.43 36.82 -25.88
CA LYS A 83 -0.60 36.66 -26.90
C LYS A 83 -1.98 36.42 -26.30
N ILE A 84 -2.04 35.62 -25.24
CA ILE A 84 -3.28 35.41 -24.50
C ILE A 84 -3.75 36.71 -23.83
N ALA A 85 -2.83 37.48 -23.26
CA ALA A 85 -3.14 38.78 -22.72
C ALA A 85 -3.67 39.76 -23.80
N GLU A 86 -3.06 39.79 -24.97
CA GLU A 86 -3.52 40.56 -26.12
C GLU A 86 -4.96 40.18 -26.52
N MET A 87 -5.25 38.88 -26.62
CA MET A 87 -6.59 38.37 -26.92
C MET A 87 -7.62 38.81 -25.87
N ALA A 88 -7.21 38.94 -24.61
CA ALA A 88 -8.04 39.43 -23.50
C ALA A 88 -8.13 40.95 -23.45
N GLY A 89 -7.44 41.70 -24.31
CA GLY A 89 -7.35 43.14 -24.24
C GLY A 89 -6.60 43.63 -23.01
N VAL A 90 -5.57 42.90 -22.59
CA VAL A 90 -4.66 43.21 -21.47
C VAL A 90 -3.26 43.46 -22.05
N LYS A 91 -2.63 44.56 -21.65
CA LYS A 91 -1.26 44.88 -22.08
C LYS A 91 -0.26 44.35 -21.07
N VAL A 92 0.63 43.50 -21.53
CA VAL A 92 1.75 42.97 -20.75
C VAL A 92 3.04 43.09 -21.57
N PRO A 93 4.23 43.04 -20.95
CA PRO A 93 5.50 42.94 -21.67
C PRO A 93 5.54 41.70 -22.58
N GLU A 94 6.17 41.82 -23.76
CA GLU A 94 6.27 40.68 -24.71
C GLU A 94 7.07 39.51 -24.19
N ASP A 95 8.00 39.77 -23.27
CA ASP A 95 8.81 38.73 -22.59
C ASP A 95 8.10 38.09 -21.40
N THR A 96 6.83 38.39 -21.16
CA THR A 96 6.01 37.78 -20.13
C THR A 96 5.92 36.25 -20.35
N LYS A 97 6.38 35.50 -19.38
CA LYS A 97 6.43 34.03 -19.46
C LYS A 97 5.13 33.39 -19.04
N VAL A 98 4.49 33.85 -17.99
CA VAL A 98 3.29 33.28 -17.40
C VAL A 98 2.36 34.36 -16.91
N LEU A 99 1.05 34.23 -17.14
CA LEU A 99 0.00 35.05 -16.54
C LEU A 99 -0.50 34.39 -15.26
N ILE A 100 -0.55 35.12 -14.15
CA ILE A 100 -1.03 34.57 -12.86
C ILE A 100 -2.26 35.35 -12.41
N GLY A 101 -3.36 34.62 -12.19
CA GLY A 101 -4.58 35.13 -11.56
C GLY A 101 -4.68 34.65 -10.11
N GLU A 102 -4.74 35.59 -9.17
CA GLU A 102 -5.02 35.26 -7.76
C GLU A 102 -6.48 34.82 -7.64
N ALA A 103 -6.72 33.64 -7.01
CA ALA A 103 -8.02 33.03 -6.88
C ALA A 103 -8.31 32.66 -5.42
N GLU A 104 -9.59 32.77 -5.04
CA GLU A 104 -10.07 32.46 -3.69
C GLU A 104 -11.02 31.25 -3.68
N LYS A 105 -11.71 30.99 -4.81
CA LYS A 105 -12.68 29.91 -4.97
C LYS A 105 -12.15 28.83 -5.87
N ILE A 106 -12.66 27.61 -5.69
CA ILE A 106 -12.40 26.46 -6.53
C ILE A 106 -13.72 26.00 -7.14
N GLY A 107 -13.72 25.72 -8.44
CA GLY A 107 -14.90 25.19 -9.11
C GLY A 107 -15.38 26.06 -10.27
N THR A 108 -16.64 25.85 -10.65
CA THR A 108 -17.25 26.42 -11.87
C THR A 108 -17.41 27.94 -11.84
N GLU A 109 -17.37 28.55 -10.66
CA GLU A 109 -17.46 30.01 -10.50
C GLU A 109 -16.09 30.73 -10.64
N GLU A 110 -15.01 29.96 -10.83
CA GLU A 110 -13.65 30.48 -10.97
C GLU A 110 -12.99 29.86 -12.20
N GLU A 111 -12.93 30.60 -13.29
CA GLU A 111 -12.39 30.14 -14.57
C GLU A 111 -10.91 29.73 -14.47
N PHE A 112 -10.17 30.30 -13.53
CA PHE A 112 -8.78 29.92 -13.30
C PHE A 112 -8.63 28.55 -12.64
N SER A 113 -9.72 27.94 -12.13
CA SER A 113 -9.71 26.55 -11.62
C SER A 113 -9.63 25.51 -12.72
N TYR A 114 -10.07 25.85 -13.93
CA TYR A 114 -10.10 24.92 -15.07
C TYR A 114 -8.69 24.61 -15.59
N GLU A 115 -8.58 23.50 -16.36
CA GLU A 115 -7.40 23.23 -17.17
C GLU A 115 -7.28 24.30 -18.27
N LYS A 116 -6.05 24.80 -18.51
CA LYS A 116 -5.83 25.93 -19.42
C LYS A 116 -4.92 25.60 -20.60
N LEU A 117 -4.12 24.54 -20.54
CA LEU A 117 -3.18 24.10 -21.59
C LEU A 117 -2.40 25.25 -22.23
N SER A 118 -1.96 26.18 -21.42
CA SER A 118 -1.35 27.45 -21.80
C SER A 118 -0.59 28.05 -20.61
N PRO A 119 0.31 29.04 -20.81
CA PRO A 119 1.08 29.64 -19.72
C PRO A 119 0.23 30.60 -18.86
N VAL A 120 -0.87 30.07 -18.33
CA VAL A 120 -1.78 30.75 -17.39
C VAL A 120 -1.91 29.91 -16.13
N LEU A 121 -1.73 30.51 -14.95
CA LEU A 121 -1.82 29.87 -13.63
C LEU A 121 -2.86 30.52 -12.74
N ALA A 122 -3.56 29.72 -11.96
CA ALA A 122 -4.23 30.18 -10.75
C ALA A 122 -3.24 30.22 -9.58
N MET A 123 -3.35 31.19 -8.71
CA MET A 123 -2.57 31.27 -7.47
C MET A 123 -3.51 31.44 -6.29
N TYR A 124 -3.46 30.45 -5.39
CA TYR A 124 -4.26 30.38 -4.17
C TYR A 124 -3.38 30.61 -2.95
N LYS A 125 -3.97 31.17 -1.90
CA LYS A 125 -3.34 31.35 -0.60
C LYS A 125 -3.95 30.38 0.39
N ALA A 126 -3.14 29.64 1.12
CA ALA A 126 -3.58 28.75 2.20
C ALA A 126 -3.07 29.21 3.55
N ASP A 127 -3.88 29.09 4.58
CA ASP A 127 -3.54 29.50 5.94
C ASP A 127 -2.56 28.54 6.62
N ASP A 128 -2.63 27.27 6.25
CA ASP A 128 -1.77 26.21 6.78
C ASP A 128 -1.62 25.06 5.77
N PHE A 129 -0.79 24.08 6.14
CA PHE A 129 -0.50 22.93 5.29
C PHE A 129 -1.75 22.04 5.02
N GLU A 130 -2.59 21.79 6.03
CA GLU A 130 -3.79 20.94 5.85
C GLU A 130 -4.79 21.62 4.91
N GLN A 131 -5.03 22.91 5.05
CA GLN A 131 -5.86 23.64 4.12
C GLN A 131 -5.32 23.55 2.68
N ALA A 132 -4.00 23.72 2.51
CA ALA A 132 -3.36 23.58 1.20
C ALA A 132 -3.56 22.20 0.59
N VAL A 133 -3.46 21.15 1.40
CA VAL A 133 -3.67 19.75 0.97
C VAL A 133 -5.10 19.53 0.48
N PHE A 134 -6.11 20.00 1.24
CA PHE A 134 -7.51 19.86 0.84
C PHE A 134 -7.85 20.73 -0.39
N MET A 135 -7.32 21.95 -0.49
CA MET A 135 -7.47 22.76 -1.71
C MET A 135 -6.86 22.06 -2.93
N ALA A 136 -5.69 21.43 -2.78
CA ALA A 136 -5.07 20.66 -3.86
C ALA A 136 -5.92 19.48 -4.29
N ARG A 137 -6.49 18.72 -3.34
CA ARG A 137 -7.44 17.63 -3.63
C ARG A 137 -8.66 18.14 -4.39
N ASP A 138 -9.25 19.23 -3.94
CA ASP A 138 -10.47 19.79 -4.54
C ASP A 138 -10.20 20.30 -5.97
N LEU A 139 -9.04 20.91 -6.22
CA LEU A 139 -8.60 21.31 -7.56
C LEU A 139 -8.36 20.12 -8.48
N VAL A 140 -7.71 19.07 -7.97
CA VAL A 140 -7.50 17.82 -8.73
C VAL A 140 -8.83 17.18 -9.10
N ASN A 141 -9.76 17.08 -8.14
CA ASN A 141 -11.07 16.46 -8.38
C ASN A 141 -11.96 17.29 -9.31
N PHE A 142 -11.77 18.61 -9.33
CA PHE A 142 -12.51 19.49 -10.24
C PHE A 142 -12.04 19.38 -11.70
N ALA A 143 -10.72 19.38 -11.94
CA ALA A 143 -10.18 19.59 -13.29
C ALA A 143 -9.23 18.49 -13.81
N GLY A 144 -8.85 17.51 -13.00
CA GLY A 144 -7.88 16.52 -13.43
C GLY A 144 -7.74 15.31 -12.50
N PRO A 145 -8.84 14.62 -12.13
CA PRO A 145 -8.75 13.49 -11.23
C PRO A 145 -7.80 12.41 -11.76
N GLY A 146 -6.90 11.94 -10.90
CA GLY A 146 -5.92 10.92 -11.25
C GLY A 146 -4.67 11.40 -11.98
N HIS A 147 -4.55 12.68 -12.36
CA HIS A 147 -3.45 13.13 -13.22
C HIS A 147 -2.12 13.28 -12.48
N THR A 148 -1.72 14.47 -12.10
CA THR A 148 -0.38 14.78 -11.55
C THR A 148 -0.47 15.89 -10.51
N SER A 149 0.28 15.76 -9.42
CA SER A 149 0.42 16.77 -8.37
C SER A 149 1.88 16.92 -7.95
N VAL A 150 2.23 18.10 -7.42
CA VAL A 150 3.57 18.39 -6.92
C VAL A 150 3.49 19.02 -5.54
N LEU A 151 4.32 18.54 -4.62
CA LEU A 151 4.57 19.17 -3.33
C LEU A 151 5.98 19.77 -3.31
N TYR A 152 6.06 21.06 -3.02
CA TYR A 152 7.32 21.74 -2.71
C TYR A 152 7.42 21.92 -1.19
N THR A 153 8.43 21.30 -0.58
CA THR A 153 8.65 21.24 0.87
C THR A 153 10.12 20.98 1.17
N ALA A 154 10.57 21.14 2.41
CA ALA A 154 11.92 20.75 2.79
C ALA A 154 12.10 19.21 2.72
N ASP A 155 13.25 18.75 2.28
CA ASP A 155 13.54 17.33 2.04
C ASP A 155 13.36 16.41 3.26
N HIS A 156 13.48 16.97 4.47
CA HIS A 156 13.31 16.22 5.71
C HIS A 156 11.84 16.07 6.16
N ASN A 157 10.89 16.76 5.54
CA ASN A 157 9.46 16.73 5.91
C ASN A 157 8.76 15.47 5.41
N LYS A 158 9.22 14.29 5.85
CA LYS A 158 8.65 13.00 5.40
C LYS A 158 7.19 12.84 5.77
N ASP A 159 6.76 13.37 6.92
CA ASP A 159 5.38 13.30 7.39
C ASP A 159 4.45 14.11 6.46
N ARG A 160 4.86 15.30 6.00
CA ARG A 160 4.10 16.09 5.02
C ARG A 160 4.00 15.41 3.67
N ILE A 161 5.10 14.80 3.21
CA ILE A 161 5.11 14.03 1.97
C ILE A 161 4.14 12.85 2.08
N ALA A 162 4.17 12.10 3.20
CA ALA A 162 3.25 11.00 3.45
C ALA A 162 1.80 11.50 3.51
N ARG A 163 1.52 12.56 4.29
CA ARG A 163 0.19 13.14 4.42
C ARG A 163 -0.38 13.62 3.10
N PHE A 164 0.40 14.31 2.29
CA PHE A 164 -0.03 14.75 0.96
C PHE A 164 -0.34 13.55 0.06
N SER A 165 0.49 12.50 0.10
CA SER A 165 0.28 11.30 -0.71
C SER A 165 -0.96 10.49 -0.32
N GLU A 166 -1.39 10.56 0.94
CA GLU A 166 -2.61 9.89 1.42
C GLU A 166 -3.89 10.57 0.92
N VAL A 167 -3.85 11.90 0.77
CA VAL A 167 -5.04 12.69 0.48
C VAL A 167 -5.22 12.96 -1.01
N ILE A 168 -4.11 13.11 -1.75
CA ILE A 168 -4.18 13.52 -3.15
C ILE A 168 -4.49 12.34 -4.09
N GLU A 169 -5.49 12.49 -4.90
CA GLU A 169 -5.98 11.45 -5.81
C GLU A 169 -5.33 11.59 -7.20
N THR A 170 -4.02 11.39 -7.27
CA THR A 170 -3.25 11.45 -8.52
C THR A 170 -2.35 10.23 -8.71
N GLY A 171 -2.24 9.74 -9.93
CA GLY A 171 -1.36 8.63 -10.29
C GLY A 171 0.14 8.98 -10.21
N ARG A 172 0.47 10.27 -10.21
CA ARG A 172 1.83 10.80 -10.08
C ARG A 172 1.84 11.91 -9.04
N MET A 173 2.56 11.69 -7.96
CA MET A 173 2.88 12.69 -6.97
C MET A 173 4.38 12.96 -7.02
N LEU A 174 4.76 14.19 -7.31
CA LEU A 174 6.15 14.63 -7.41
C LEU A 174 6.53 15.46 -6.17
N VAL A 175 7.80 15.49 -5.86
CA VAL A 175 8.32 16.31 -4.76
C VAL A 175 9.47 17.16 -5.28
N ASN A 176 9.43 18.46 -5.03
CA ASN A 176 10.47 19.44 -5.39
C ASN A 176 10.93 19.37 -6.86
N THR A 177 10.00 19.17 -7.77
CA THR A 177 10.29 18.82 -9.17
C THR A 177 9.34 19.52 -10.12
N PRO A 178 9.80 20.01 -11.30
CA PRO A 178 8.92 20.53 -12.35
C PRO A 178 7.88 19.51 -12.78
N SER A 179 6.60 19.87 -12.78
CA SER A 179 5.51 18.93 -13.03
C SER A 179 5.50 18.36 -14.45
N SER A 180 5.73 19.18 -15.46
CA SER A 180 5.74 18.73 -16.86
C SER A 180 6.80 17.65 -17.10
N GLN A 181 8.06 17.97 -16.84
CA GLN A 181 9.19 17.08 -17.07
C GLN A 181 9.15 15.86 -16.14
N GLY A 182 8.80 16.08 -14.86
CA GLY A 182 8.67 14.99 -13.90
C GLY A 182 7.53 14.05 -14.26
N GLY A 183 6.37 14.58 -14.66
CA GLY A 183 5.20 13.76 -15.02
C GLY A 183 5.44 12.89 -16.25
N ILE A 184 6.07 13.43 -17.29
CA ILE A 184 6.41 12.66 -18.50
C ILE A 184 7.61 11.71 -18.32
N GLY A 185 8.29 11.73 -17.15
CA GLY A 185 9.41 10.84 -16.89
C GLY A 185 10.72 11.25 -17.58
N ASP A 186 10.88 12.52 -17.92
CA ASP A 186 12.06 13.05 -18.65
C ASP A 186 13.21 13.50 -17.69
N LEU A 187 13.22 13.03 -16.45
CA LEU A 187 14.24 13.38 -15.47
C LEU A 187 15.01 12.15 -14.99
N TYR A 188 16.31 12.26 -14.91
CA TYR A 188 17.25 11.17 -14.69
C TYR A 188 17.10 10.38 -13.37
N ASN A 189 16.48 10.97 -12.36
CA ASN A 189 16.35 10.37 -11.03
C ASN A 189 14.97 9.79 -10.73
N PHE A 190 14.07 9.73 -11.71
CA PHE A 190 12.74 9.16 -11.54
C PHE A 190 12.65 7.70 -11.98
N ARG A 191 11.78 6.96 -11.31
CA ARG A 191 11.36 5.62 -11.71
C ARG A 191 10.11 5.62 -12.61
N LEU A 192 9.78 6.77 -13.19
CA LEU A 192 8.71 6.89 -14.16
C LEU A 192 9.25 6.60 -15.55
N ASP A 193 8.61 5.69 -16.28
CA ASP A 193 8.95 5.43 -17.67
C ASP A 193 8.65 6.69 -18.51
N PRO A 194 9.53 7.10 -19.43
CA PRO A 194 9.25 8.23 -20.32
C PRO A 194 8.00 7.99 -21.16
N SER A 195 7.04 8.91 -21.08
CA SER A 195 5.82 8.83 -21.87
C SER A 195 5.12 10.19 -21.98
N LEU A 196 4.48 10.45 -23.12
CA LEU A 196 3.54 11.57 -23.30
C LEU A 196 2.09 11.14 -23.05
N THR A 197 1.83 9.87 -22.80
CA THR A 197 0.51 9.35 -22.44
C THR A 197 0.51 8.93 -20.99
N LEU A 198 -0.20 9.68 -20.18
CA LEU A 198 -0.21 9.54 -18.72
C LEU A 198 -1.53 8.95 -18.26
N GLY A 199 -1.51 7.72 -17.73
CA GLY A 199 -2.69 7.09 -17.16
C GLY A 199 -3.12 7.77 -15.87
N CYS A 200 -4.43 7.97 -15.68
CA CYS A 200 -5.01 8.60 -14.49
C CYS A 200 -5.68 7.60 -13.53
N GLY A 201 -5.56 6.30 -13.81
CA GLY A 201 -6.14 5.24 -12.98
C GLY A 201 -7.65 5.31 -12.88
N SER A 202 -8.20 4.64 -11.88
CA SER A 202 -9.65 4.62 -11.63
C SER A 202 -10.20 6.01 -11.27
N TRP A 203 -9.41 6.89 -10.66
CA TRP A 203 -9.81 8.28 -10.38
C TRP A 203 -10.18 9.04 -11.66
N GLY A 204 -9.41 8.85 -12.74
CA GLY A 204 -9.65 9.47 -14.04
C GLY A 204 -10.43 8.58 -15.02
N GLY A 205 -11.00 7.46 -14.56
CA GLY A 205 -11.73 6.52 -15.43
C GLY A 205 -10.85 5.77 -16.42
N ASN A 206 -9.56 5.62 -16.12
CA ASN A 206 -8.60 4.95 -16.98
C ASN A 206 -8.28 3.52 -16.51
N ALA A 207 -7.88 2.66 -17.44
CA ALA A 207 -7.42 1.30 -17.15
C ALA A 207 -5.97 1.24 -16.61
N ALA A 208 -5.17 2.30 -16.81
CA ALA A 208 -3.80 2.41 -16.34
C ALA A 208 -3.63 3.66 -15.48
N SER A 209 -2.82 3.55 -14.40
CA SER A 209 -2.46 4.67 -13.51
C SER A 209 -1.01 5.12 -13.67
N GLU A 210 -0.27 4.52 -14.58
CA GLU A 210 1.14 4.77 -14.82
C GLU A 210 1.39 5.41 -16.18
N ASN A 211 2.65 5.78 -16.44
CA ASN A 211 3.06 6.27 -17.75
C ASN A 211 2.93 5.15 -18.79
N VAL A 212 2.17 5.40 -19.83
CA VAL A 212 1.81 4.38 -20.82
C VAL A 212 2.98 4.12 -21.76
N GLY A 213 3.43 2.88 -21.83
CA GLY A 213 4.53 2.43 -22.67
C GLY A 213 4.18 1.16 -23.45
N VAL A 214 5.18 0.58 -24.11
CA VAL A 214 5.03 -0.61 -24.96
C VAL A 214 4.36 -1.77 -24.25
N LYS A 215 4.61 -1.96 -22.94
CA LYS A 215 4.00 -3.03 -22.14
C LYS A 215 2.47 -3.01 -22.14
N HIS A 216 1.86 -1.83 -22.32
CA HIS A 216 0.40 -1.65 -22.33
C HIS A 216 -0.23 -2.07 -23.67
N LEU A 217 0.58 -2.25 -24.70
CA LEU A 217 0.16 -2.75 -26.01
C LEU A 217 0.30 -4.26 -26.13
N LEU A 218 0.89 -4.92 -25.11
CA LEU A 218 1.12 -6.36 -25.13
C LEU A 218 -0.08 -7.10 -24.57
N ASN A 219 -0.57 -8.09 -25.31
CA ASN A 219 -1.51 -9.07 -24.78
C ASN A 219 -0.74 -10.19 -24.07
N ILE A 220 -0.76 -10.17 -22.75
CA ILE A 220 -0.09 -11.18 -21.93
C ILE A 220 -1.01 -12.40 -21.83
N LYS A 221 -0.54 -13.56 -22.30
CA LYS A 221 -1.22 -14.83 -22.12
C LYS A 221 -0.59 -15.61 -20.97
N ASN A 222 -1.40 -15.98 -20.01
CA ASN A 222 -0.99 -16.89 -18.94
C ASN A 222 -1.21 -18.33 -19.39
N VAL A 223 -0.17 -19.15 -19.30
CA VAL A 223 -0.27 -20.60 -19.46
C VAL A 223 -0.21 -21.20 -18.06
N ALA A 224 -1.32 -21.81 -17.65
CA ALA A 224 -1.42 -22.48 -16.34
C ALA A 224 -1.49 -23.98 -16.56
N GLU A 225 -0.48 -24.68 -16.07
CA GLU A 225 -0.44 -26.14 -16.09
C GLU A 225 -0.79 -26.68 -14.71
N ARG A 226 -1.51 -27.80 -14.70
CA ARG A 226 -1.75 -28.54 -13.46
C ARG A 226 -0.42 -29.17 -13.00
N ARG A 227 0.03 -28.80 -11.79
CA ARG A 227 1.15 -29.50 -11.16
C ARG A 227 0.65 -30.78 -10.51
N GLU A 228 1.24 -31.88 -10.89
CA GLU A 228 0.90 -33.20 -10.38
C GLU A 228 1.52 -33.54 -9.01
N ASN A 229 2.01 -32.55 -8.28
CA ASN A 229 2.59 -32.71 -6.95
C ASN A 229 1.56 -33.03 -5.84
N MET A 230 0.32 -33.38 -6.23
CA MET A 230 -0.75 -33.85 -5.32
C MET A 230 -1.04 -35.31 -5.46
N LEU A 231 -0.18 -36.09 -6.13
CA LEU A 231 -0.35 -37.50 -6.33
C LEU A 231 0.12 -38.37 -5.15
N TRP A 232 0.65 -37.75 -4.10
CA TRP A 232 1.05 -38.48 -2.91
C TRP A 232 0.34 -37.92 -1.67
N PHE A 233 0.01 -38.82 -0.77
CA PHE A 233 -0.39 -38.47 0.58
C PHE A 233 0.39 -39.33 1.57
N ARG A 234 0.68 -38.76 2.73
CA ARG A 234 1.45 -39.42 3.77
C ARG A 234 0.48 -39.99 4.82
N VAL A 235 0.58 -41.23 5.09
CA VAL A 235 -0.11 -41.90 6.22
C VAL A 235 0.89 -42.16 7.34
N PRO A 236 0.44 -42.26 8.61
CA PRO A 236 1.30 -42.70 9.70
C PRO A 236 1.95 -44.05 9.39
N PRO A 237 3.17 -44.31 9.84
CA PRO A 237 3.86 -45.60 9.61
C PRO A 237 3.08 -46.76 10.15
N LYS A 238 2.29 -46.56 11.22
CA LYS A 238 1.45 -47.58 11.83
C LYS A 238 0.08 -47.03 12.21
N ILE A 239 -0.96 -47.77 11.92
CA ILE A 239 -2.34 -47.47 12.29
C ILE A 239 -2.89 -48.70 12.99
N TYR A 240 -3.33 -48.56 14.23
CA TYR A 240 -3.99 -49.60 15.00
C TYR A 240 -5.50 -49.37 14.97
N PHE A 241 -6.20 -50.26 14.32
CA PHE A 241 -7.64 -50.16 14.10
C PHE A 241 -8.39 -51.36 14.62
N LYS A 242 -8.83 -51.31 15.88
CA LYS A 242 -9.71 -52.30 16.51
C LYS A 242 -10.17 -51.79 17.88
N GLN A 243 -11.33 -52.23 18.35
CA GLN A 243 -11.74 -51.98 19.73
C GLN A 243 -10.70 -52.61 20.69
N GLY A 244 -10.23 -51.79 21.65
CA GLY A 244 -9.17 -52.18 22.60
C GLY A 244 -7.74 -52.02 22.07
N ALA A 245 -7.54 -51.51 20.86
CA ALA A 245 -6.20 -51.35 20.27
C ALA A 245 -5.28 -50.38 21.04
N VAL A 246 -5.83 -49.47 21.81
CA VAL A 246 -5.06 -48.42 22.54
C VAL A 246 -3.99 -49.03 23.43
N GLY A 247 -4.36 -49.99 24.29
CA GLY A 247 -3.39 -50.65 25.19
C GLY A 247 -2.32 -51.45 24.46
N PHE A 248 -2.63 -51.99 23.29
CA PHE A 248 -1.66 -52.69 22.46
C PHE A 248 -0.72 -51.72 21.75
N ALA A 249 -1.26 -50.64 21.19
CA ALA A 249 -0.49 -49.61 20.46
C ALA A 249 0.49 -48.88 21.39
N LEU A 250 0.06 -48.54 22.61
CA LEU A 250 0.91 -47.80 23.56
C LEU A 250 2.11 -48.64 24.06
N ARG A 251 2.08 -49.96 23.99
CA ARG A 251 3.23 -50.82 24.34
C ARG A 251 4.44 -50.61 23.42
N GLU A 252 4.23 -50.02 22.23
CA GLU A 252 5.35 -49.62 21.35
C GLU A 252 6.17 -48.46 21.92
N LEU A 253 5.65 -47.75 22.91
CA LEU A 253 6.37 -46.70 23.63
C LEU A 253 7.40 -47.23 24.63
N CYS A 254 7.69 -48.53 24.61
CA CYS A 254 8.68 -49.16 25.46
C CYS A 254 10.04 -48.43 25.35
N GLY A 255 10.61 -48.05 26.50
CA GLY A 255 11.86 -47.29 26.58
C GLY A 255 11.67 -45.76 26.60
N LYS A 256 10.48 -45.24 26.37
CA LYS A 256 10.13 -43.83 26.58
C LYS A 256 9.97 -43.56 28.09
N LYS A 257 10.16 -42.26 28.48
CA LYS A 257 10.20 -41.86 29.90
C LYS A 257 9.10 -40.93 30.30
N LYS A 258 8.70 -40.01 29.42
CA LYS A 258 7.77 -38.91 29.72
C LYS A 258 6.76 -38.74 28.59
N ALA A 259 5.48 -38.79 28.87
CA ALA A 259 4.39 -38.61 27.92
C ALA A 259 3.56 -37.35 28.26
N LEU A 260 3.36 -36.47 27.32
CA LEU A 260 2.37 -35.38 27.42
C LEU A 260 1.11 -35.81 26.68
N ILE A 261 -0.01 -35.91 27.39
CA ILE A 261 -1.32 -36.20 26.80
C ILE A 261 -2.04 -34.88 26.54
N ILE A 262 -2.45 -34.63 25.29
CA ILE A 262 -3.22 -33.48 24.88
C ILE A 262 -4.61 -33.90 24.50
N THR A 263 -5.63 -33.36 25.16
CA THR A 263 -7.02 -33.73 24.99
C THR A 263 -7.97 -32.54 25.25
N ASP A 264 -9.26 -32.76 25.00
CA ASP A 264 -10.31 -31.81 25.37
C ASP A 264 -10.91 -32.10 26.75
N LYS A 265 -11.59 -31.10 27.29
CA LYS A 265 -12.21 -31.19 28.63
C LYS A 265 -13.29 -32.29 28.72
N PRO A 266 -14.17 -32.47 27.71
CA PRO A 266 -15.17 -33.53 27.74
C PRO A 266 -14.57 -34.97 27.85
N LEU A 267 -13.57 -35.27 27.05
CA LEU A 267 -12.93 -36.59 27.08
C LEU A 267 -12.17 -36.82 28.38
N PHE A 268 -11.54 -35.80 28.93
CA PHE A 268 -10.90 -35.86 30.22
C PHE A 268 -11.91 -36.13 31.34
N GLN A 269 -13.04 -35.41 31.38
CA GLN A 269 -14.09 -35.59 32.38
C GLN A 269 -14.79 -36.95 32.28
N LEU A 270 -14.93 -37.50 31.10
CA LEU A 270 -15.47 -38.82 30.85
C LEU A 270 -14.48 -39.94 31.18
N GLY A 271 -13.26 -39.62 31.61
CA GLY A 271 -12.27 -40.61 32.04
C GLY A 271 -11.60 -41.37 30.89
N TYR A 272 -11.69 -40.89 29.64
CA TYR A 272 -11.03 -41.56 28.51
C TYR A 272 -9.50 -41.56 28.62
N THR A 273 -8.94 -40.56 29.29
CA THR A 273 -7.51 -40.49 29.59
C THR A 273 -7.03 -41.67 30.46
N ASN A 274 -7.89 -42.23 31.33
CA ASN A 274 -7.52 -43.34 32.18
C ASN A 274 -7.10 -44.57 31.41
N LYS A 275 -7.63 -44.78 30.19
CA LYS A 275 -7.23 -45.87 29.31
C LYS A 275 -5.79 -45.75 28.81
N ILE A 276 -5.26 -44.55 28.79
CA ILE A 276 -3.89 -44.22 28.39
C ILE A 276 -2.99 -44.25 29.63
N THR A 277 -3.38 -43.51 30.69
CA THR A 277 -2.55 -43.35 31.89
C THR A 277 -2.27 -44.67 32.59
N SER A 278 -3.26 -45.57 32.68
CA SER A 278 -3.03 -46.91 33.26
C SER A 278 -1.95 -47.71 32.53
N VAL A 279 -1.90 -47.63 31.19
CA VAL A 279 -0.86 -48.31 30.41
C VAL A 279 0.50 -47.65 30.61
N LEU A 280 0.54 -46.33 30.68
CA LEU A 280 1.78 -45.55 30.91
C LEU A 280 2.34 -45.85 32.32
N GLU A 281 1.47 -45.96 33.34
CA GLU A 281 1.83 -46.32 34.71
C GLU A 281 2.44 -47.74 34.75
N ASP A 282 1.77 -48.70 34.12
CA ASP A 282 2.28 -50.08 34.02
C ASP A 282 3.65 -50.16 33.34
N MET A 283 3.93 -49.23 32.43
CA MET A 283 5.20 -49.13 31.70
C MET A 283 6.25 -48.27 32.42
N GLY A 284 5.90 -47.64 33.54
CA GLY A 284 6.79 -46.72 34.29
C GLY A 284 7.08 -45.39 33.54
N ILE A 285 6.19 -44.96 32.67
CA ILE A 285 6.31 -43.71 31.91
C ILE A 285 5.60 -42.60 32.68
N ALA A 286 6.33 -41.59 33.10
CA ALA A 286 5.76 -40.41 33.76
C ALA A 286 4.89 -39.62 32.73
N PHE A 287 3.77 -39.06 33.20
CA PHE A 287 2.91 -38.31 32.30
C PHE A 287 2.36 -37.01 32.89
N GLN A 288 2.01 -36.09 32.02
CA GLN A 288 1.16 -34.94 32.31
C GLN A 288 0.01 -34.87 31.30
N ILE A 289 -1.09 -34.22 31.71
CA ILE A 289 -2.30 -34.13 30.89
C ILE A 289 -2.62 -32.65 30.70
N PHE A 290 -2.69 -32.18 29.45
CA PHE A 290 -3.28 -30.95 29.06
C PHE A 290 -4.68 -31.19 28.53
N SER A 291 -5.73 -30.81 29.27
CA SER A 291 -7.13 -31.12 28.98
C SER A 291 -7.98 -29.90 28.56
N GLU A 292 -7.33 -28.81 28.17
CA GLU A 292 -8.00 -27.54 27.91
C GLU A 292 -8.11 -27.21 26.41
N VAL A 293 -8.06 -28.22 25.53
CA VAL A 293 -8.25 -27.95 24.10
C VAL A 293 -9.72 -27.64 23.84
N ALA A 294 -9.98 -26.45 23.32
CA ALA A 294 -11.30 -26.02 22.88
C ALA A 294 -11.62 -26.57 21.46
N PRO A 295 -12.90 -26.65 21.06
CA PRO A 295 -13.25 -26.78 19.65
C PRO A 295 -12.60 -25.63 18.85
N ASP A 296 -12.03 -25.97 17.69
CA ASP A 296 -11.28 -25.01 16.85
C ASP A 296 -10.18 -24.29 17.65
N PRO A 297 -9.12 -24.99 18.07
CA PRO A 297 -8.13 -24.46 18.99
C PRO A 297 -7.40 -23.24 18.43
N ASP A 298 -7.32 -22.20 19.24
CA ASP A 298 -6.61 -20.98 18.97
C ASP A 298 -5.12 -21.04 19.34
N THR A 299 -4.38 -20.01 19.00
CA THR A 299 -2.95 -19.88 19.33
C THR A 299 -2.68 -19.82 20.81
N ASP A 300 -3.62 -19.29 21.62
CA ASP A 300 -3.47 -19.23 23.08
C ASP A 300 -3.54 -20.60 23.72
N THR A 301 -4.45 -21.44 23.25
CA THR A 301 -4.56 -22.86 23.67
C THR A 301 -3.27 -23.62 23.35
N VAL A 302 -2.74 -23.46 22.12
CA VAL A 302 -1.47 -24.07 21.71
C VAL A 302 -0.31 -23.58 22.59
N ASN A 303 -0.22 -22.28 22.85
CA ASN A 303 0.85 -21.71 23.66
C ASN A 303 0.81 -22.21 25.10
N ARG A 304 -0.35 -22.34 25.73
CA ARG A 304 -0.48 -22.95 27.09
C ARG A 304 0.00 -24.40 27.12
N ALA A 305 -0.41 -25.19 26.14
CA ALA A 305 0.06 -26.56 26.00
C ALA A 305 1.57 -26.63 25.73
N LEU A 306 2.12 -25.72 24.94
CA LEU A 306 3.54 -25.64 24.63
C LEU A 306 4.39 -25.26 25.87
N VAL A 307 3.89 -24.35 26.73
CA VAL A 307 4.54 -24.03 28.00
C VAL A 307 4.66 -25.28 28.89
N MET A 308 3.57 -26.05 29.03
CA MET A 308 3.58 -27.31 29.76
C MET A 308 4.55 -28.33 29.11
N CYS A 309 4.53 -28.43 27.79
CA CYS A 309 5.42 -29.31 27.03
C CYS A 309 6.89 -28.98 27.29
N ARG A 310 7.27 -27.71 27.22
CA ARG A 310 8.66 -27.25 27.45
C ARG A 310 9.13 -27.46 28.88
N SER A 311 8.25 -27.26 29.87
CA SER A 311 8.61 -27.47 31.29
C SER A 311 8.72 -28.95 31.67
N PHE A 312 7.91 -29.79 31.05
CA PHE A 312 7.89 -31.22 31.33
C PHE A 312 8.93 -32.03 30.52
N GLU A 313 9.31 -31.50 29.34
CA GLU A 313 10.26 -32.15 28.39
C GLU A 313 9.88 -33.60 28.04
N PRO A 314 8.71 -33.81 27.42
CA PRO A 314 8.28 -35.14 27.06
C PRO A 314 9.09 -35.74 25.90
N ASP A 315 9.29 -37.02 25.89
CA ASP A 315 9.80 -37.76 24.74
C ASP A 315 8.67 -38.47 23.95
N VAL A 316 7.42 -38.30 24.39
CA VAL A 316 6.19 -38.70 23.68
C VAL A 316 5.11 -37.62 23.86
N ILE A 317 4.43 -37.30 22.77
CA ILE A 317 3.20 -36.47 22.78
C ILE A 317 2.06 -37.37 22.30
N ILE A 318 1.01 -37.50 23.11
CA ILE A 318 -0.17 -38.32 22.80
C ILE A 318 -1.37 -37.39 22.60
N ALA A 319 -1.94 -37.36 21.42
CA ALA A 319 -3.19 -36.66 21.15
C ALA A 319 -4.39 -37.61 21.35
N LEU A 320 -5.26 -37.32 22.32
CA LEU A 320 -6.48 -38.05 22.54
C LEU A 320 -7.69 -37.20 22.15
N GLY A 321 -8.38 -37.59 21.11
CA GLY A 321 -9.63 -36.93 20.71
C GLY A 321 -9.88 -36.93 19.21
N GLY A 322 -10.73 -35.99 18.78
CA GLY A 322 -11.01 -35.73 17.37
C GLY A 322 -10.01 -34.75 16.75
N GLY A 323 -10.46 -34.00 15.74
CA GLY A 323 -9.60 -33.08 15.02
C GLY A 323 -8.91 -32.03 15.91
N SER A 324 -9.66 -31.37 16.81
CA SER A 324 -9.11 -30.27 17.62
C SER A 324 -7.93 -30.66 18.52
N PRO A 325 -8.01 -31.72 19.35
CA PRO A 325 -6.84 -32.23 20.10
C PRO A 325 -5.67 -32.68 19.23
N MET A 326 -5.95 -33.34 18.08
CA MET A 326 -4.91 -33.77 17.17
C MET A 326 -4.19 -32.58 16.51
N ASP A 327 -4.93 -31.56 16.09
CA ASP A 327 -4.35 -30.38 15.44
C ASP A 327 -3.54 -29.53 16.44
N ALA A 328 -4.08 -29.31 17.66
CA ALA A 328 -3.33 -28.66 18.72
C ALA A 328 -2.02 -29.42 19.02
N ALA A 329 -2.07 -30.72 19.18
CA ALA A 329 -0.91 -31.54 19.48
C ALA A 329 0.15 -31.52 18.38
N LYS A 330 -0.24 -31.50 17.09
CA LYS A 330 0.68 -31.38 15.95
C LYS A 330 1.45 -30.06 15.99
N ILE A 331 0.75 -28.96 16.27
CA ILE A 331 1.40 -27.64 16.35
C ILE A 331 2.31 -27.57 17.58
N VAL A 332 1.87 -28.07 18.75
CA VAL A 332 2.71 -28.16 19.94
C VAL A 332 3.96 -28.99 19.68
N TRP A 333 3.84 -30.13 19.04
CA TRP A 333 4.97 -30.97 18.66
C TRP A 333 5.95 -30.27 17.76
N LEU A 334 5.47 -29.61 16.68
CA LEU A 334 6.29 -28.84 15.78
C LEU A 334 7.05 -27.71 16.51
N MET A 335 6.35 -26.90 17.29
CA MET A 335 6.97 -25.77 18.01
C MET A 335 7.85 -26.19 19.19
N TYR A 336 7.68 -27.39 19.69
CA TYR A 336 8.56 -28.01 20.71
C TYR A 336 9.88 -28.45 20.11
N GLU A 337 9.83 -29.08 18.93
CA GLU A 337 11.02 -29.54 18.21
C GLU A 337 11.76 -28.38 17.53
N HIS A 338 11.01 -27.43 16.99
CA HIS A 338 11.50 -26.28 16.22
C HIS A 338 11.02 -24.95 16.83
N PRO A 339 11.70 -24.46 17.90
CA PRO A 339 11.32 -23.23 18.59
C PRO A 339 11.39 -21.97 17.72
N GLU A 340 12.13 -22.02 16.61
CA GLU A 340 12.27 -20.94 15.64
C GLU A 340 11.03 -20.75 14.75
N VAL A 341 10.14 -21.75 14.68
CA VAL A 341 8.92 -21.69 13.87
C VAL A 341 7.85 -20.88 14.57
N LYS A 342 7.31 -19.87 13.86
CA LYS A 342 6.20 -19.06 14.33
C LYS A 342 4.90 -19.52 13.68
N PHE A 343 3.80 -19.37 14.39
CA PHE A 343 2.48 -19.77 13.89
C PHE A 343 2.10 -19.00 12.61
N ASP A 344 2.42 -17.72 12.53
CA ASP A 344 2.15 -16.89 11.35
C ASP A 344 2.83 -17.42 10.08
N ASP A 345 4.03 -17.96 10.20
CA ASP A 345 4.74 -18.58 9.08
C ASP A 345 4.01 -19.83 8.58
N LEU A 346 3.38 -20.60 9.48
CA LEU A 346 2.59 -21.79 9.14
C LEU A 346 1.27 -21.43 8.47
N ALA A 347 0.56 -20.42 9.00
CA ALA A 347 -0.70 -19.94 8.44
C ALA A 347 -0.51 -19.41 7.01
N MET A 348 0.54 -18.62 6.76
CA MET A 348 0.89 -18.12 5.43
C MET A 348 1.18 -19.24 4.43
N ARG A 349 1.86 -20.30 4.85
CA ARG A 349 2.18 -21.46 3.99
C ARG A 349 0.95 -22.29 3.65
N PHE A 350 0.00 -22.41 4.56
CA PHE A 350 -1.26 -23.14 4.31
C PHE A 350 -2.22 -22.34 3.41
N MET A 351 -2.25 -21.02 3.51
CA MET A 351 -3.14 -20.18 2.71
C MET A 351 -2.65 -19.96 1.28
N ASP A 352 -1.35 -20.11 0.99
CA ASP A 352 -0.85 -19.98 -0.37
C ASP A 352 -0.96 -21.29 -1.14
N ILE A 353 -2.18 -21.56 -1.59
CA ILE A 353 -2.48 -22.74 -2.45
C ILE A 353 -1.62 -22.77 -3.72
N ARG A 354 -1.04 -21.64 -4.13
CA ARG A 354 -0.22 -21.51 -5.35
C ARG A 354 1.23 -21.93 -5.15
N LYS A 355 1.74 -21.89 -3.91
CA LYS A 355 3.11 -22.27 -3.55
C LYS A 355 3.19 -23.62 -2.83
N ARG A 356 2.43 -24.60 -3.24
CA ARG A 356 2.20 -25.91 -2.59
C ARG A 356 3.43 -26.79 -2.30
N VAL A 357 4.61 -26.25 -2.26
CA VAL A 357 5.81 -26.93 -1.77
C VAL A 357 6.16 -26.35 -0.41
N CYS A 358 5.44 -26.78 0.63
CA CYS A 358 5.89 -26.54 1.99
C CYS A 358 6.89 -27.64 2.37
N MET A 359 8.13 -27.30 2.57
CA MET A 359 9.06 -28.18 3.26
C MET A 359 8.83 -28.00 4.75
N PHE A 360 8.19 -28.98 5.36
CA PHE A 360 8.12 -29.06 6.82
C PHE A 360 9.48 -29.52 7.35
N PRO A 361 9.92 -29.01 8.49
CA PRO A 361 11.11 -29.51 9.14
C PRO A 361 10.92 -30.97 9.55
N ASP A 362 12.01 -31.72 9.67
CA ASP A 362 11.96 -33.10 10.15
C ASP A 362 11.54 -33.13 11.63
N LEU A 363 10.61 -34.01 11.96
CA LEU A 363 10.04 -34.16 13.29
C LEU A 363 10.35 -35.52 13.88
N GLY A 364 10.35 -35.64 15.19
CA GLY A 364 10.58 -36.86 15.90
C GLY A 364 11.97 -37.03 16.52
N SER A 365 12.74 -35.91 16.53
CA SER A 365 14.06 -35.94 17.15
C SER A 365 14.02 -35.81 18.68
N LYS A 366 13.08 -35.03 19.22
CA LYS A 366 12.88 -34.83 20.68
C LYS A 366 11.74 -35.70 21.21
N ALA A 367 10.63 -35.73 20.51
CA ALA A 367 9.43 -36.43 20.94
C ALA A 367 8.78 -37.21 19.80
N TYR A 368 8.32 -38.43 20.11
CA TYR A 368 7.48 -39.23 19.23
C TYR A 368 6.01 -38.81 19.36
N MET A 369 5.28 -38.70 18.27
CA MET A 369 3.86 -38.36 18.32
C MET A 369 2.96 -39.55 18.05
N VAL A 370 1.93 -39.71 18.91
CA VAL A 370 0.83 -40.67 18.80
C VAL A 370 -0.49 -39.88 18.74
N ALA A 371 -1.41 -40.20 17.84
CA ALA A 371 -2.71 -39.57 17.72
C ALA A 371 -3.82 -40.61 17.52
#